data_b27b01e7157909472060d058df9df79f
#
_entry.id   b27b01e7157909472060d058df9df79f
#
_cell.length_a   1.000
_cell.length_b   1.000
_cell.length_c   1.000
_cell.angle_alpha   90.00
_cell.angle_beta   90.00
_cell.angle_gamma   90.00
#
_symmetry.space_group_name_H-M   'P 1'
#
loop_
_entity.id
_entity.type
_entity.pdbx_description
1 polymer ?
#
loop_
_entity_poly.entity_id
_entity_poly.type
_entity_poly.pdbx_seq_one_letter_code
_entity_poly.pdbx_strand_id
1 'polypeptide(L)'
;MLSQSSHGHKVNFCKFTNETRNAIEDATAHSGQTYLAAVSGSAAGGGYELALAADHIMLVDDRNSAVSFPEAPLLAVLPATGGLTRIVDKRKVRRDLADVFSTLEEGVKGRRALEWRLIDELVPKSSWGARVTARAAALANRSDRPDQAEGVPLGPLERSLAGDRLNYRLVGVEIDRTRGLATVTIRGPAEPAPTTPEAAQAQGDRFWPLALGRELDDAILHLRFNEPEIGLIVFRSVGDGATLLGYDALLHEHPDHWFVREVRLLLKRTLKRIDLTSRSLITDRKSTRLNSSH
;
A
#
# COMPACT_ATOMS: atom_id res chain seq x y z
N MET A 1 -14.85 8.58 16.08
CA MET A 1 -14.55 7.14 15.85
C MET A 1 -13.22 6.71 16.47
N LEU A 2 -12.07 7.29 16.11
CA LEU A 2 -10.77 6.84 16.65
C LEU A 2 -10.61 7.02 18.17
N SER A 3 -11.28 7.99 18.79
CA SER A 3 -11.20 8.22 20.23
C SER A 3 -11.75 7.07 21.07
N GLN A 4 -12.69 6.30 20.52
CA GLN A 4 -13.32 5.16 21.18
C GLN A 4 -12.71 3.80 20.78
N SER A 5 -11.77 3.80 19.84
CA SER A 5 -11.12 2.57 19.38
C SER A 5 -10.09 2.08 20.39
N SER A 6 -9.86 0.76 20.44
CA SER A 6 -8.77 0.19 21.22
C SER A 6 -7.41 0.69 20.74
N HIS A 7 -6.40 0.63 21.60
CA HIS A 7 -5.03 1.00 21.24
C HIS A 7 -4.50 0.20 20.05
N GLY A 8 -4.77 -1.10 20.02
CA GLY A 8 -4.39 -1.97 18.89
C GLY A 8 -4.99 -1.54 17.55
N HIS A 9 -6.24 -1.12 17.51
CA HIS A 9 -6.87 -0.59 16.31
C HIS A 9 -6.22 0.71 15.82
N LYS A 10 -5.89 1.63 16.74
CA LYS A 10 -5.20 2.88 16.40
C LYS A 10 -3.84 2.63 15.76
N VAL A 11 -3.05 1.73 16.34
CA VAL A 11 -1.74 1.35 15.80
C VAL A 11 -1.87 0.71 14.43
N ASN A 12 -2.80 -0.23 14.26
CA ASN A 12 -3.02 -0.89 12.98
C ASN A 12 -3.51 0.06 11.89
N PHE A 13 -4.37 1.03 12.24
CA PHE A 13 -4.78 2.09 11.32
C PHE A 13 -3.60 2.95 10.87
N CYS A 14 -2.75 3.40 11.79
CA CYS A 14 -1.54 4.17 11.45
C CYS A 14 -0.58 3.37 10.56
N LYS A 15 -0.40 2.08 10.82
CA LYS A 15 0.41 1.20 9.96
C LYS A 15 -0.16 1.12 8.55
N PHE A 16 -1.45 0.83 8.42
CA PHE A 16 -2.11 0.71 7.12
C PHE A 16 -2.00 2.00 6.30
N THR A 17 -2.26 3.15 6.91
CA THR A 17 -2.15 4.45 6.22
C THR A 17 -0.71 4.74 5.80
N ASN A 18 0.29 4.40 6.62
CA ASN A 18 1.69 4.56 6.26
C ASN A 18 2.11 3.58 5.15
N GLU A 19 1.68 2.33 5.20
CA GLU A 19 1.91 1.35 4.13
C GLU A 19 1.31 1.83 2.79
N THR A 20 0.12 2.43 2.80
CA THR A 20 -0.51 3.02 1.61
C THR A 20 0.32 4.15 1.02
N ARG A 21 0.81 5.07 1.86
CA ARG A 21 1.69 6.16 1.42
C ARG A 21 3.01 5.66 0.86
N ASN A 22 3.63 4.68 1.53
CA ASN A 22 4.86 4.05 1.05
C ASN A 22 4.63 3.32 -0.28
N ALA A 23 3.45 2.71 -0.50
CA ALA A 23 3.12 2.07 -1.76
C ALA A 23 2.97 3.08 -2.92
N ILE A 24 2.45 4.29 -2.65
CA ILE A 24 2.41 5.39 -3.64
C ILE A 24 3.83 5.77 -4.04
N GLU A 25 4.72 6.01 -3.08
CA GLU A 25 6.11 6.38 -3.34
C GLU A 25 6.90 5.24 -4.01
N ASP A 26 6.66 3.98 -3.63
CA ASP A 26 7.24 2.79 -4.27
C ASP A 26 6.79 2.67 -5.74
N ALA A 27 5.51 2.95 -6.02
CA ALA A 27 4.98 2.95 -7.37
C ALA A 27 5.61 4.05 -8.25
N THR A 28 5.81 5.25 -7.71
CA THR A 28 6.56 6.31 -8.40
C THR A 28 8.00 5.87 -8.71
N ALA A 29 8.68 5.30 -7.71
CA ALA A 29 10.10 4.95 -7.84
C ALA A 29 10.36 3.74 -8.76
N HIS A 30 9.44 2.78 -8.83
CA HIS A 30 9.69 1.48 -9.47
C HIS A 30 8.73 1.11 -10.60
N SER A 31 7.53 1.74 -10.66
CA SER A 31 6.53 1.46 -11.70
C SER A 31 6.35 2.63 -12.68
N GLY A 32 7.08 3.73 -12.52
CA GLY A 32 6.96 4.93 -13.37
C GLY A 32 5.61 5.63 -13.26
N GLN A 33 4.83 5.39 -12.20
CA GLN A 33 3.57 6.07 -11.94
C GLN A 33 3.83 7.45 -11.35
N THR A 34 2.97 8.41 -11.68
CA THR A 34 3.03 9.76 -11.13
C THR A 34 1.71 10.10 -10.44
N TYR A 35 1.80 10.59 -9.21
CA TYR A 35 0.65 10.94 -8.40
C TYR A 35 0.55 12.45 -8.24
N LEU A 36 -0.64 13.00 -8.55
CA LEU A 36 -0.97 14.40 -8.39
C LEU A 36 -1.97 14.58 -7.26
N ALA A 37 -1.60 15.36 -6.23
CA ALA A 37 -2.51 15.76 -5.18
C ALA A 37 -3.09 17.15 -5.49
N ALA A 38 -4.37 17.23 -5.81
CA ALA A 38 -5.10 18.46 -6.08
C ALA A 38 -5.94 18.84 -4.84
N VAL A 39 -5.40 19.70 -4.00
CA VAL A 39 -5.99 20.09 -2.71
C VAL A 39 -6.93 21.28 -2.92
N SER A 40 -8.24 21.02 -2.89
CA SER A 40 -9.30 22.03 -2.99
C SER A 40 -10.05 22.13 -1.66
N GLY A 41 -9.45 22.80 -0.69
CA GLY A 41 -9.89 22.88 0.69
C GLY A 41 -8.71 22.74 1.63
N SER A 42 -8.96 22.46 2.92
CA SER A 42 -7.92 22.23 3.89
C SER A 42 -7.50 20.77 3.93
N ALA A 43 -6.21 20.51 3.76
CA ALA A 43 -5.62 19.21 4.01
C ALA A 43 -4.89 19.23 5.35
N ALA A 44 -5.47 18.58 6.36
CA ALA A 44 -4.97 18.57 7.72
C ALA A 44 -4.55 17.16 8.13
N GLY A 45 -3.46 17.06 8.91
CA GLY A 45 -3.00 15.82 9.49
C GLY A 45 -2.81 14.72 8.46
N GLY A 46 -3.46 13.58 8.66
CA GLY A 46 -3.42 12.45 7.75
C GLY A 46 -3.80 12.76 6.30
N GLY A 47 -4.66 13.75 6.05
CA GLY A 47 -4.99 14.22 4.70
C GLY A 47 -3.81 14.89 4.02
N TYR A 48 -3.08 15.74 4.76
CA TYR A 48 -1.86 16.34 4.21
C TYR A 48 -0.72 15.33 4.10
N GLU A 49 -0.60 14.40 5.04
CA GLU A 49 0.38 13.30 4.93
C GLU A 49 0.16 12.44 3.68
N LEU A 50 -1.10 12.23 3.27
CA LEU A 50 -1.40 11.55 1.99
C LEU A 50 -0.95 12.40 0.80
N ALA A 51 -1.22 13.70 0.80
CA ALA A 51 -0.75 14.61 -0.25
C ALA A 51 0.79 14.62 -0.36
N LEU A 52 1.50 14.54 0.78
CA LEU A 52 2.97 14.48 0.80
C LEU A 52 3.55 13.20 0.16
N ALA A 53 2.79 12.13 0.08
CA ALA A 53 3.21 10.93 -0.64
C ALA A 53 3.18 11.12 -2.16
N ALA A 54 2.35 12.04 -2.68
CA ALA A 54 2.27 12.37 -4.10
C ALA A 54 3.54 13.05 -4.62
N ASP A 55 3.70 13.05 -5.94
CA ASP A 55 4.85 13.64 -6.63
C ASP A 55 4.69 15.15 -6.84
N HIS A 56 3.44 15.60 -6.94
CA HIS A 56 3.13 17.00 -7.14
C HIS A 56 1.88 17.40 -6.34
N ILE A 57 1.97 18.49 -5.60
CA ILE A 57 0.90 18.99 -4.74
C ILE A 57 0.45 20.36 -5.24
N MET A 58 -0.82 20.48 -5.65
CA MET A 58 -1.46 21.73 -5.99
C MET A 58 -2.39 22.16 -4.86
N LEU A 59 -2.41 23.45 -4.52
CA LEU A 59 -3.34 24.03 -3.55
C LEU A 59 -4.15 25.14 -4.22
N VAL A 60 -5.47 25.13 -4.01
CA VAL A 60 -6.32 26.21 -4.49
C VAL A 60 -6.08 27.50 -3.68
N ASP A 61 -5.95 28.63 -4.37
CA ASP A 61 -5.88 29.95 -3.73
C ASP A 61 -7.29 30.53 -3.61
N ASP A 62 -7.95 30.21 -2.50
CA ASP A 62 -9.29 30.68 -2.14
C ASP A 62 -9.31 31.42 -0.79
N ARG A 63 -8.13 31.72 -0.23
CA ARG A 63 -7.88 32.32 1.10
C ARG A 63 -8.26 31.45 2.29
N ASN A 64 -8.94 30.32 2.10
CA ASN A 64 -9.40 29.42 3.16
C ASN A 64 -8.60 28.10 3.18
N SER A 65 -8.23 27.60 2.01
CA SER A 65 -7.51 26.34 1.87
C SER A 65 -6.12 26.41 2.48
N ALA A 66 -5.78 25.38 3.27
CA ALA A 66 -4.54 25.31 4.02
C ALA A 66 -3.99 23.88 4.04
N VAL A 67 -2.71 23.77 4.31
CA VAL A 67 -2.06 22.51 4.70
C VAL A 67 -1.61 22.62 6.15
N SER A 68 -1.78 21.57 6.96
CA SER A 68 -1.46 21.63 8.39
C SER A 68 -1.12 20.27 9.01
N PHE A 69 -0.37 20.32 10.11
CA PHE A 69 -0.19 19.22 11.05
C PHE A 69 -0.72 19.62 12.44
N PRO A 70 -2.04 19.59 12.62
CA PRO A 70 -2.64 20.06 13.86
C PRO A 70 -2.54 19.04 15.01
N GLU A 71 -1.91 17.89 14.79
CA GLU A 71 -1.81 16.80 15.78
C GLU A 71 -1.08 17.23 17.05
N ALA A 72 0.02 17.97 16.92
CA ALA A 72 0.80 18.39 18.07
C ALA A 72 0.03 19.40 18.94
N PRO A 73 -0.50 20.53 18.42
CA PRO A 73 -1.23 21.50 19.24
C PRO A 73 -2.58 20.99 19.74
N LEU A 74 -3.31 20.17 18.97
CA LEU A 74 -4.67 19.73 19.37
C LEU A 74 -4.69 18.42 20.14
N LEU A 75 -3.78 17.49 19.84
CA LEU A 75 -3.83 16.12 20.36
C LEU A 75 -2.60 15.74 21.18
N ALA A 76 -1.60 16.62 21.30
CA ALA A 76 -0.31 16.37 21.94
C ALA A 76 0.40 15.11 21.40
N VAL A 77 0.22 14.81 20.10
CA VAL A 77 0.89 13.71 19.40
C VAL A 77 1.58 14.22 18.14
N LEU A 78 2.59 13.50 17.69
CA LEU A 78 3.28 13.83 16.43
C LEU A 78 2.51 13.24 15.22
N PRO A 79 2.63 13.87 14.02
CA PRO A 79 2.19 13.29 12.76
C PRO A 79 2.94 11.98 12.49
N ALA A 80 2.34 10.85 12.90
CA ALA A 80 3.05 9.56 13.04
C ALA A 80 3.10 8.72 11.76
N THR A 81 2.42 9.15 10.70
CA THR A 81 2.37 8.39 9.44
C THR A 81 3.32 8.95 8.37
N GLY A 82 4.45 9.50 8.83
CA GLY A 82 5.59 9.89 8.00
C GLY A 82 5.56 11.34 7.51
N GLY A 83 4.64 12.17 8.02
CA GLY A 83 4.52 13.57 7.61
C GLY A 83 5.76 14.40 7.89
N LEU A 84 6.28 14.35 9.11
CA LEU A 84 7.49 15.09 9.51
C LEU A 84 8.71 14.69 8.67
N THR A 85 8.91 13.40 8.43
CA THR A 85 9.98 12.91 7.57
C THR A 85 9.83 13.47 6.15
N ARG A 86 8.62 13.42 5.58
CA ARG A 86 8.39 13.88 4.20
C ARG A 86 8.58 15.38 4.04
N ILE A 87 8.16 16.23 4.98
CA ILE A 87 8.40 17.68 4.85
C ILE A 87 9.88 18.02 4.91
N VAL A 88 10.69 17.31 5.69
CA VAL A 88 12.14 17.56 5.79
C VAL A 88 12.89 16.86 4.67
N ASP A 89 12.69 15.55 4.48
CA ASP A 89 13.52 14.74 3.58
C ASP A 89 13.07 14.79 2.12
N LYS A 90 11.75 14.76 1.87
CA LYS A 90 11.20 14.81 0.51
C LYS A 90 11.01 16.24 0.01
N ARG A 91 10.35 17.09 0.80
CA ARG A 91 10.03 18.47 0.43
C ARG A 91 11.18 19.44 0.65
N LYS A 92 12.22 19.06 1.41
CA LYS A 92 13.37 19.90 1.75
C LYS A 92 12.97 21.23 2.42
N VAL A 93 11.94 21.18 3.24
CA VAL A 93 11.57 22.31 4.09
C VAL A 93 12.67 22.52 5.13
N ARG A 94 13.09 23.76 5.37
CA ARG A 94 14.05 24.10 6.42
C ARG A 94 13.51 23.63 7.78
N ARG A 95 14.37 23.08 8.62
CA ARG A 95 13.95 22.49 9.92
C ARG A 95 13.21 23.48 10.82
N ASP A 96 13.70 24.73 10.91
CA ASP A 96 13.04 25.77 11.67
C ASP A 96 11.61 26.08 11.19
N LEU A 97 11.39 26.06 9.88
CA LEU A 97 10.06 26.21 9.30
C LEU A 97 9.20 24.98 9.50
N ALA A 98 9.78 23.77 9.48
CA ALA A 98 9.07 22.54 9.77
C ALA A 98 8.62 22.47 11.25
N ASP A 99 9.46 22.93 12.17
CA ASP A 99 9.13 23.03 13.60
C ASP A 99 7.97 24.00 13.82
N VAL A 100 8.05 25.21 13.23
CA VAL A 100 6.96 26.21 13.29
C VAL A 100 5.69 25.63 12.65
N PHE A 101 5.78 25.04 11.46
CA PHE A 101 4.64 24.44 10.76
C PHE A 101 3.90 23.41 11.62
N SER A 102 4.65 22.58 12.35
CA SER A 102 4.08 21.53 13.21
C SER A 102 3.40 22.06 14.47
N THR A 103 3.58 23.34 14.79
CA THR A 103 2.93 24.01 15.94
C THR A 103 1.75 24.88 15.54
N LEU A 104 1.51 25.06 14.23
CA LEU A 104 0.42 25.92 13.74
C LEU A 104 -0.86 25.08 13.57
N GLU A 105 -1.83 25.29 14.45
CA GLU A 105 -3.14 24.62 14.38
C GLU A 105 -3.84 24.91 13.03
N GLU A 106 -3.87 26.18 12.64
CA GLU A 106 -4.52 26.62 11.40
C GLU A 106 -3.76 26.26 10.12
N GLY A 107 -2.51 25.84 10.27
CA GLY A 107 -1.63 25.50 9.17
C GLY A 107 -1.15 26.70 8.36
N VAL A 108 -0.72 26.44 7.13
CA VAL A 108 -0.13 27.44 6.23
C VAL A 108 -0.94 27.51 4.94
N LYS A 109 -1.24 28.73 4.48
CA LYS A 109 -2.11 29.05 3.34
C LYS A 109 -1.34 29.77 2.23
N GLY A 110 -1.91 29.70 1.04
CA GLY A 110 -1.55 30.57 -0.06
C GLY A 110 -0.07 30.60 -0.38
N ARG A 111 0.46 31.81 -0.65
CA ARG A 111 1.83 32.00 -1.09
C ARG A 111 2.88 31.49 -0.10
N ARG A 112 2.60 31.57 1.22
CA ARG A 112 3.51 31.06 2.25
C ARG A 112 3.69 29.54 2.14
N ALA A 113 2.61 28.79 1.83
CA ALA A 113 2.72 27.34 1.64
C ALA A 113 3.65 26.99 0.46
N LEU A 114 3.62 27.77 -0.61
CA LEU A 114 4.52 27.62 -1.76
C LEU A 114 5.97 27.98 -1.39
N GLU A 115 6.17 29.14 -0.75
CA GLU A 115 7.50 29.62 -0.32
C GLU A 115 8.19 28.66 0.66
N TRP A 116 7.42 28.04 1.55
CA TRP A 116 7.91 27.03 2.47
C TRP A 116 8.04 25.63 1.86
N ARG A 117 7.76 25.49 0.55
CA ARG A 117 7.80 24.20 -0.18
C ARG A 117 6.83 23.13 0.36
N LEU A 118 5.80 23.54 1.06
CA LEU A 118 4.75 22.64 1.51
C LEU A 118 3.89 22.15 0.35
N ILE A 119 3.80 22.93 -0.72
CA ILE A 119 3.11 22.64 -1.97
C ILE A 119 4.02 22.98 -3.17
N ASP A 120 3.67 22.49 -4.36
CA ASP A 120 4.40 22.77 -5.60
C ASP A 120 3.76 23.85 -6.44
N GLU A 121 2.45 23.99 -6.38
CA GLU A 121 1.72 24.96 -7.19
C GLU A 121 0.54 25.56 -6.40
N LEU A 122 0.43 26.90 -6.46
CA LEU A 122 -0.71 27.65 -5.93
C LEU A 122 -1.55 28.12 -7.11
N VAL A 123 -2.85 27.78 -7.12
CA VAL A 123 -3.71 28.01 -8.28
C VAL A 123 -4.94 28.84 -7.90
N PRO A 124 -5.20 29.95 -8.58
CA PRO A 124 -6.42 30.72 -8.36
C PRO A 124 -7.68 29.88 -8.54
N LYS A 125 -8.69 30.09 -7.67
CA LYS A 125 -9.94 29.35 -7.70
C LYS A 125 -10.65 29.43 -9.08
N SER A 126 -10.56 30.59 -9.77
CA SER A 126 -11.18 30.79 -11.09
C SER A 126 -10.61 29.90 -12.20
N SER A 127 -9.36 29.47 -12.07
CA SER A 127 -8.68 28.62 -13.06
C SER A 127 -8.41 27.20 -12.55
N TRP A 128 -8.91 26.84 -11.38
CA TRP A 128 -8.56 25.60 -10.68
C TRP A 128 -8.73 24.35 -11.55
N GLY A 129 -9.95 24.09 -12.05
CA GLY A 129 -10.22 22.89 -12.84
C GLY A 129 -9.34 22.77 -14.09
N ALA A 130 -9.23 23.87 -14.86
CA ALA A 130 -8.41 23.88 -16.05
C ALA A 130 -6.91 23.62 -15.76
N ARG A 131 -6.40 24.20 -14.66
CA ARG A 131 -4.99 24.01 -14.26
C ARG A 131 -4.71 22.60 -13.76
N VAL A 132 -5.63 21.99 -13.00
CA VAL A 132 -5.50 20.58 -12.56
C VAL A 132 -5.48 19.67 -13.78
N THR A 133 -6.42 19.84 -14.73
CA THR A 133 -6.45 19.04 -15.95
C THR A 133 -5.16 19.20 -16.78
N ALA A 134 -4.71 20.45 -16.97
CA ALA A 134 -3.49 20.72 -17.71
C ALA A 134 -2.24 20.11 -17.02
N ARG A 135 -2.17 20.18 -15.68
CA ARG A 135 -1.07 19.57 -14.93
C ARG A 135 -1.10 18.05 -15.05
N ALA A 136 -2.28 17.43 -14.90
CA ALA A 136 -2.43 15.99 -15.07
C ALA A 136 -2.00 15.52 -16.47
N ALA A 137 -2.43 16.21 -17.52
CA ALA A 137 -2.00 15.93 -18.90
C ALA A 137 -0.49 16.07 -19.08
N ALA A 138 0.11 17.14 -18.52
CA ALA A 138 1.55 17.37 -18.61
C ALA A 138 2.37 16.28 -17.88
N LEU A 139 1.84 15.71 -16.80
CA LEU A 139 2.46 14.59 -16.09
C LEU A 139 2.25 13.28 -16.88
N ALA A 140 1.06 13.04 -17.42
CA ALA A 140 0.77 11.88 -18.24
C ALA A 140 1.67 11.80 -19.49
N ASN A 141 1.95 12.92 -20.13
CA ASN A 141 2.85 12.99 -21.29
C ASN A 141 4.31 12.62 -20.99
N ARG A 142 4.68 12.47 -19.72
CA ARG A 142 6.02 11.99 -19.32
C ARG A 142 6.05 10.48 -19.09
N SER A 143 4.91 9.81 -19.18
CA SER A 143 4.83 8.36 -19.05
C SER A 143 5.55 7.68 -20.21
N ASP A 144 6.29 6.63 -19.90
CA ASP A 144 6.91 5.73 -20.88
C ASP A 144 5.95 4.62 -21.35
N ARG A 145 4.72 4.62 -20.84
CA ARG A 145 3.71 3.62 -21.20
C ARG A 145 3.13 3.94 -22.57
N PRO A 146 3.00 2.92 -23.47
CA PRO A 146 2.34 3.11 -24.76
C PRO A 146 0.88 3.56 -24.58
N ASP A 147 0.40 4.45 -25.43
CA ASP A 147 -0.98 4.98 -25.39
C ASP A 147 -2.05 3.88 -25.47
N GLN A 148 -1.73 2.77 -26.13
CA GLN A 148 -2.61 1.60 -26.32
C GLN A 148 -2.36 0.49 -25.28
N ALA A 149 -1.54 0.74 -24.26
CA ALA A 149 -1.24 -0.27 -23.26
C ALA A 149 -2.46 -0.55 -22.37
N GLU A 150 -2.87 -1.80 -22.35
CA GLU A 150 -3.96 -2.28 -21.48
C GLU A 150 -3.39 -2.94 -20.22
N GLY A 151 -4.03 -2.65 -19.08
CA GLY A 151 -3.73 -3.32 -17.82
C GLY A 151 -4.42 -4.68 -17.74
N VAL A 152 -4.12 -5.42 -16.67
CA VAL A 152 -4.82 -6.66 -16.35
C VAL A 152 -6.07 -6.33 -15.52
N PRO A 153 -7.28 -6.71 -15.95
CA PRO A 153 -8.49 -6.58 -15.15
C PRO A 153 -8.38 -7.43 -13.89
N LEU A 154 -8.72 -6.84 -12.74
CA LEU A 154 -8.73 -7.53 -11.45
C LEU A 154 -10.19 -7.75 -11.01
N GLY A 155 -10.64 -9.00 -11.06
CA GLY A 155 -11.94 -9.39 -10.52
C GLY A 155 -11.99 -9.31 -8.98
N PRO A 156 -13.18 -9.39 -8.37
CA PRO A 156 -13.32 -9.50 -6.92
C PRO A 156 -12.67 -10.78 -6.42
N LEU A 157 -12.16 -10.76 -5.18
CA LEU A 157 -11.65 -11.97 -4.54
C LEU A 157 -12.82 -12.90 -4.17
N GLU A 158 -12.68 -14.16 -4.52
CA GLU A 158 -13.59 -15.22 -4.05
C GLU A 158 -13.27 -15.52 -2.58
N ARG A 159 -13.98 -14.84 -1.69
CA ARG A 159 -13.78 -14.89 -0.26
C ARG A 159 -14.99 -15.43 0.45
N SER A 160 -14.82 -16.40 1.33
CA SER A 160 -15.86 -16.86 2.25
C SER A 160 -15.38 -16.86 3.69
N LEU A 161 -16.20 -16.32 4.59
CA LEU A 161 -15.97 -16.33 6.04
C LEU A 161 -17.10 -17.14 6.68
N ALA A 162 -16.75 -18.25 7.31
CA ALA A 162 -17.67 -19.13 8.00
C ALA A 162 -17.11 -19.53 9.37
N GLY A 163 -17.67 -18.97 10.42
CA GLY A 163 -17.19 -19.20 11.80
C GLY A 163 -15.74 -18.76 11.96
N ASP A 164 -14.89 -19.73 12.26
CA ASP A 164 -13.45 -19.51 12.49
C ASP A 164 -12.60 -19.77 11.24
N ARG A 165 -13.22 -19.83 10.05
CA ARG A 165 -12.52 -20.11 8.79
C ARG A 165 -12.75 -19.01 7.78
N LEU A 166 -11.64 -18.47 7.26
CA LEU A 166 -11.63 -17.58 6.13
C LEU A 166 -10.98 -18.30 4.95
N ASN A 167 -11.70 -18.47 3.86
CA ASN A 167 -11.25 -19.24 2.71
C ASN A 167 -11.24 -18.41 1.44
N TYR A 168 -10.19 -18.61 0.67
CA TYR A 168 -9.99 -18.19 -0.70
C TYR A 168 -9.61 -19.42 -1.54
N ARG A 169 -9.36 -19.21 -2.82
CA ARG A 169 -8.92 -20.28 -3.71
C ARG A 169 -7.54 -20.83 -3.33
N LEU A 170 -6.57 -19.95 -3.08
CA LEU A 170 -5.17 -20.31 -2.80
C LEU A 170 -4.80 -20.18 -1.32
N VAL A 171 -5.53 -19.40 -0.56
CA VAL A 171 -5.25 -19.14 0.86
C VAL A 171 -6.41 -19.64 1.70
N GLY A 172 -6.11 -20.34 2.79
CA GLY A 172 -7.08 -20.70 3.83
C GLY A 172 -6.57 -20.23 5.17
N VAL A 173 -7.45 -19.69 6.02
CA VAL A 173 -7.11 -19.27 7.38
C VAL A 173 -8.03 -19.97 8.37
N GLU A 174 -7.45 -20.63 9.34
CA GLU A 174 -8.14 -21.18 10.51
C GLU A 174 -7.78 -20.36 11.73
N ILE A 175 -8.79 -19.88 12.46
CA ILE A 175 -8.65 -18.93 13.57
C ILE A 175 -9.03 -19.64 14.86
N ASP A 176 -8.08 -19.79 15.77
CA ASP A 176 -8.30 -20.29 17.12
C ASP A 176 -8.19 -19.14 18.11
N ARG A 177 -9.32 -18.49 18.38
CA ARG A 177 -9.38 -17.33 19.29
C ARG A 177 -9.05 -17.71 20.73
N THR A 178 -9.35 -18.95 21.14
CA THR A 178 -9.06 -19.46 22.49
C THR A 178 -7.55 -19.52 22.74
N ARG A 179 -6.79 -19.91 21.72
CA ARG A 179 -5.32 -20.01 21.79
C ARG A 179 -4.60 -18.77 21.27
N GLY A 180 -5.32 -17.77 20.76
CA GLY A 180 -4.73 -16.59 20.12
C GLY A 180 -3.90 -16.94 18.88
N LEU A 181 -4.30 -17.98 18.13
CA LEU A 181 -3.56 -18.56 17.02
C LEU A 181 -4.35 -18.50 15.72
N ALA A 182 -3.70 -18.12 14.62
CA ALA A 182 -4.21 -18.33 13.27
C ALA A 182 -3.25 -19.22 12.46
N THR A 183 -3.81 -20.18 11.72
CA THR A 183 -3.05 -21.00 10.76
C THR A 183 -3.40 -20.56 9.35
N VAL A 184 -2.43 -20.06 8.62
CA VAL A 184 -2.55 -19.65 7.22
C VAL A 184 -1.97 -20.73 6.34
N THR A 185 -2.81 -21.39 5.55
CA THR A 185 -2.41 -22.44 4.60
C THR A 185 -2.37 -21.86 3.19
N ILE A 186 -1.21 -21.96 2.56
CA ILE A 186 -0.96 -21.51 1.18
C ILE A 186 -0.94 -22.75 0.28
N ARG A 187 -1.77 -22.74 -0.77
CA ARG A 187 -1.82 -23.79 -1.80
C ARG A 187 -0.90 -23.38 -2.96
N GLY A 188 0.09 -24.25 -3.22
CA GLY A 188 0.97 -24.11 -4.36
C GLY A 188 0.23 -24.17 -5.70
N PRO A 189 0.90 -23.81 -6.81
CA PRO A 189 0.30 -23.90 -8.14
C PRO A 189 0.01 -25.36 -8.51
N ALA A 190 -1.15 -25.59 -9.12
CA ALA A 190 -1.53 -26.91 -9.64
C ALA A 190 -0.94 -27.18 -11.03
N GLU A 191 -0.70 -26.13 -11.80
CA GLU A 191 -0.21 -26.17 -13.17
C GLU A 191 1.22 -25.66 -13.25
N PRO A 192 2.02 -26.12 -14.22
CA PRO A 192 3.34 -25.55 -14.50
C PRO A 192 3.30 -24.05 -14.76
N ALA A 193 4.41 -23.38 -14.46
CA ALA A 193 4.55 -21.97 -14.79
C ALA A 193 4.44 -21.72 -16.30
N PRO A 194 3.85 -20.60 -16.73
CA PRO A 194 3.95 -20.17 -18.13
C PRO A 194 5.42 -20.04 -18.56
N THR A 195 5.67 -20.30 -19.84
CA THR A 195 7.04 -20.26 -20.37
C THR A 195 7.50 -18.86 -20.76
N THR A 196 6.56 -17.89 -20.86
CA THR A 196 6.89 -16.50 -21.23
C THR A 196 6.09 -15.50 -20.37
N PRO A 197 6.58 -14.28 -20.20
CA PRO A 197 5.88 -13.25 -19.46
C PRO A 197 4.55 -12.82 -20.13
N GLU A 198 4.43 -12.91 -21.45
CA GLU A 198 3.18 -12.63 -22.18
C GLU A 198 2.12 -13.70 -21.87
N ALA A 199 2.53 -14.98 -21.81
CA ALA A 199 1.64 -16.06 -21.41
C ALA A 199 1.21 -15.92 -19.94
N ALA A 200 2.08 -15.42 -19.06
CA ALA A 200 1.74 -15.10 -17.69
C ALA A 200 0.73 -13.93 -17.61
N GLN A 201 0.96 -12.86 -18.38
CA GLN A 201 0.05 -11.72 -18.48
C GLN A 201 -1.34 -12.14 -19.03
N ALA A 202 -1.38 -13.04 -20.02
CA ALA A 202 -2.63 -13.56 -20.58
C ALA A 202 -3.49 -14.34 -19.56
N GLN A 203 -2.90 -14.89 -18.50
CA GLN A 203 -3.64 -15.50 -17.40
C GLN A 203 -4.37 -14.44 -16.53
N GLY A 204 -3.96 -13.18 -16.62
CA GLY A 204 -4.59 -12.08 -15.91
C GLY A 204 -4.50 -12.26 -14.39
N ASP A 205 -5.61 -12.00 -13.70
CA ASP A 205 -5.69 -12.13 -12.24
C ASP A 205 -5.70 -13.59 -11.75
N ARG A 206 -5.75 -14.57 -12.66
CA ARG A 206 -5.59 -16.00 -12.36
C ARG A 206 -4.14 -16.44 -12.32
N PHE A 207 -3.19 -15.63 -12.79
CA PHE A 207 -1.75 -15.92 -12.68
C PHE A 207 -1.41 -16.17 -11.20
N TRP A 208 -0.90 -17.37 -10.90
CA TRP A 208 -0.80 -17.86 -9.52
C TRP A 208 -0.11 -16.87 -8.56
N PRO A 209 1.06 -16.25 -8.89
CA PRO A 209 1.71 -15.31 -7.98
C PRO A 209 0.87 -14.05 -7.71
N LEU A 210 0.16 -13.55 -8.73
CA LEU A 210 -0.73 -12.39 -8.58
C LEU A 210 -1.94 -12.73 -7.70
N ALA A 211 -2.58 -13.87 -7.98
CA ALA A 211 -3.73 -14.34 -7.20
C ALA A 211 -3.34 -14.60 -5.74
N LEU A 212 -2.22 -15.29 -5.50
CA LEU A 212 -1.69 -15.53 -4.16
C LEU A 212 -1.41 -14.21 -3.42
N GLY A 213 -0.73 -13.27 -4.06
CA GLY A 213 -0.41 -11.98 -3.46
C GLY A 213 -1.66 -11.24 -2.99
N ARG A 214 -2.72 -11.21 -3.82
CA ARG A 214 -3.99 -10.56 -3.50
C ARG A 214 -4.74 -11.25 -2.36
N GLU A 215 -4.85 -12.56 -2.40
CA GLU A 215 -5.56 -13.34 -1.38
C GLU A 215 -4.84 -13.28 -0.03
N LEU A 216 -3.51 -13.41 -0.04
CA LEU A 216 -2.69 -13.33 1.17
C LEU A 216 -2.73 -11.94 1.79
N ASP A 217 -2.70 -10.89 0.97
CA ASP A 217 -2.80 -9.50 1.42
C ASP A 217 -4.12 -9.24 2.14
N ASP A 218 -5.25 -9.66 1.57
CA ASP A 218 -6.57 -9.53 2.19
C ASP A 218 -6.69 -10.37 3.47
N ALA A 219 -6.16 -11.60 3.48
CA ALA A 219 -6.16 -12.46 4.66
C ALA A 219 -5.38 -11.83 5.83
N ILE A 220 -4.20 -11.27 5.56
CA ILE A 220 -3.39 -10.59 6.60
C ILE A 220 -4.07 -9.32 7.10
N LEU A 221 -4.71 -8.55 6.22
CA LEU A 221 -5.48 -7.39 6.63
C LEU A 221 -6.69 -7.79 7.49
N HIS A 222 -7.38 -8.88 7.13
CA HIS A 222 -8.46 -9.42 7.95
C HIS A 222 -7.98 -9.77 9.36
N LEU A 223 -6.90 -10.54 9.48
CA LEU A 223 -6.33 -10.90 10.78
C LEU A 223 -5.90 -9.66 11.57
N ARG A 224 -5.31 -8.65 10.91
CA ARG A 224 -4.85 -7.43 11.55
C ARG A 224 -5.99 -6.59 12.14
N PHE A 225 -7.08 -6.43 11.39
CA PHE A 225 -8.16 -5.50 11.74
C PHE A 225 -9.33 -6.16 12.47
N ASN A 226 -9.64 -7.41 12.16
CA ASN A 226 -10.84 -8.07 12.67
C ASN A 226 -10.53 -9.09 13.78
N GLU A 227 -9.26 -9.52 13.93
CA GLU A 227 -8.85 -10.52 14.90
C GLU A 227 -7.71 -9.97 15.80
N PRO A 228 -7.97 -8.95 16.63
CA PRO A 228 -6.94 -8.30 17.44
C PRO A 228 -6.32 -9.22 18.50
N GLU A 229 -7.04 -10.26 18.92
CA GLU A 229 -6.59 -11.22 19.93
C GLU A 229 -5.62 -12.27 19.38
N ILE A 230 -5.47 -12.39 18.07
CA ILE A 230 -4.53 -13.32 17.46
C ILE A 230 -3.11 -12.76 17.62
N GLY A 231 -2.30 -13.43 18.43
CA GLY A 231 -0.90 -13.10 18.70
C GLY A 231 0.12 -13.89 17.88
N LEU A 232 -0.28 -15.07 17.38
CA LEU A 232 0.59 -15.99 16.65
C LEU A 232 -0.04 -16.37 15.30
N ILE A 233 0.74 -16.29 14.23
CA ILE A 233 0.35 -16.78 12.91
C ILE A 233 1.31 -17.90 12.49
N VAL A 234 0.77 -19.07 12.17
CA VAL A 234 1.51 -20.21 11.64
C VAL A 234 1.23 -20.31 10.14
N PHE A 235 2.29 -20.22 9.33
CA PHE A 235 2.20 -20.43 7.89
C PHE A 235 2.48 -21.88 7.55
N ARG A 236 1.62 -22.46 6.72
CA ARG A 236 1.76 -23.78 6.11
C ARG A 236 1.68 -23.68 4.61
N SER A 237 2.39 -24.52 3.91
CA SER A 237 2.30 -24.65 2.46
C SER A 237 1.99 -26.08 2.06
N VAL A 238 1.14 -26.25 1.05
CA VAL A 238 0.83 -27.53 0.41
C VAL A 238 0.99 -27.36 -1.08
N GLY A 239 1.58 -28.34 -1.75
CA GLY A 239 1.83 -28.34 -3.18
C GLY A 239 3.20 -28.85 -3.54
N ASP A 240 3.48 -28.89 -4.84
CA ASP A 240 4.77 -29.34 -5.37
C ASP A 240 5.78 -28.20 -5.44
N GLY A 241 6.96 -28.41 -4.82
CA GLY A 241 8.04 -27.45 -4.81
C GLY A 241 8.69 -27.22 -6.18
N ALA A 242 8.75 -28.25 -7.03
CA ALA A 242 9.33 -28.11 -8.37
C ALA A 242 8.48 -27.21 -9.26
N THR A 243 7.17 -27.36 -9.18
CA THR A 243 6.21 -26.49 -9.91
C THR A 243 6.35 -25.04 -9.43
N LEU A 244 6.50 -24.81 -8.13
CA LEU A 244 6.71 -23.47 -7.57
C LEU A 244 7.99 -22.81 -8.08
N LEU A 245 9.09 -23.55 -8.18
CA LEU A 245 10.37 -23.03 -8.66
C LEU A 245 10.27 -22.52 -10.11
N GLY A 246 9.38 -23.10 -10.95
CA GLY A 246 9.13 -22.60 -12.29
C GLY A 246 8.54 -21.19 -12.31
N TYR A 247 7.62 -20.88 -11.38
CA TYR A 247 7.09 -19.51 -11.22
C TYR A 247 8.13 -18.54 -10.71
N ASP A 248 8.97 -18.98 -9.77
CA ASP A 248 10.06 -18.15 -9.25
C ASP A 248 11.08 -17.82 -10.33
N ALA A 249 11.47 -18.82 -11.14
CA ALA A 249 12.36 -18.61 -12.28
C ALA A 249 11.77 -17.59 -13.27
N LEU A 250 10.51 -17.72 -13.67
CA LEU A 250 9.83 -16.78 -14.56
C LEU A 250 9.89 -15.34 -14.01
N LEU A 251 9.58 -15.18 -12.73
CA LEU A 251 9.60 -13.85 -12.08
C LEU A 251 11.02 -13.29 -11.99
N HIS A 252 12.03 -14.13 -11.86
CA HIS A 252 13.43 -13.71 -11.74
C HIS A 252 14.05 -13.37 -13.10
N GLU A 253 13.76 -14.13 -14.13
CA GLU A 253 14.36 -14.01 -15.46
C GLU A 253 13.83 -12.83 -16.29
N HIS A 254 12.61 -12.35 -15.96
CA HIS A 254 11.94 -11.27 -16.71
C HIS A 254 11.62 -10.02 -15.87
N PRO A 255 12.60 -9.44 -15.14
CA PRO A 255 12.35 -8.34 -14.21
C PRO A 255 11.85 -7.06 -14.90
N ASP A 256 12.19 -6.87 -16.17
CA ASP A 256 11.86 -5.66 -16.95
C ASP A 256 10.50 -5.73 -17.62
N HIS A 257 9.89 -6.91 -17.73
CA HIS A 257 8.53 -7.01 -18.24
C HIS A 257 7.54 -6.40 -17.27
N TRP A 258 6.74 -5.44 -17.71
CA TRP A 258 5.89 -4.62 -16.83
C TRP A 258 5.00 -5.45 -15.89
N PHE A 259 4.34 -6.50 -16.42
CA PHE A 259 3.44 -7.35 -15.63
C PHE A 259 4.20 -8.12 -14.54
N VAL A 260 5.34 -8.72 -14.89
CA VAL A 260 6.20 -9.44 -13.96
C VAL A 260 6.71 -8.49 -12.87
N ARG A 261 7.15 -7.30 -13.25
CA ARG A 261 7.58 -6.24 -12.31
C ARG A 261 6.49 -5.88 -11.31
N GLU A 262 5.26 -5.62 -11.79
CA GLU A 262 4.13 -5.28 -10.91
C GLU A 262 3.76 -6.42 -9.96
N VAL A 263 3.78 -7.67 -10.43
CA VAL A 263 3.54 -8.85 -9.59
C VAL A 263 4.62 -8.99 -8.51
N ARG A 264 5.89 -8.83 -8.86
CA ARG A 264 7.01 -8.83 -7.89
C ARG A 264 6.86 -7.73 -6.84
N LEU A 265 6.48 -6.53 -7.26
CA LEU A 265 6.25 -5.40 -6.34
C LEU A 265 5.05 -5.64 -5.43
N LEU A 266 3.97 -6.28 -5.94
CA LEU A 266 2.85 -6.70 -5.10
C LEU A 266 3.31 -7.72 -4.04
N LEU A 267 4.03 -8.76 -4.44
CA LEU A 267 4.55 -9.77 -3.51
C LEU A 267 5.49 -9.14 -2.47
N LYS A 268 6.39 -8.25 -2.89
CA LYS A 268 7.25 -7.47 -1.97
C LYS A 268 6.42 -6.73 -0.91
N ARG A 269 5.37 -6.02 -1.32
CA ARG A 269 4.49 -5.28 -0.39
C ARG A 269 3.72 -6.21 0.54
N THR A 270 3.20 -7.33 0.02
CA THR A 270 2.47 -8.32 0.80
C THR A 270 3.38 -8.97 1.85
N LEU A 271 4.58 -9.38 1.47
CA LEU A 271 5.57 -9.94 2.41
C LEU A 271 5.99 -8.91 3.46
N LYS A 272 6.20 -7.66 3.06
CA LYS A 272 6.49 -6.58 4.01
C LYS A 272 5.33 -6.33 4.97
N ARG A 273 4.09 -6.45 4.52
CA ARG A 273 2.91 -6.34 5.39
C ARG A 273 2.86 -7.47 6.42
N ILE A 274 3.22 -8.69 6.05
CA ILE A 274 3.34 -9.82 6.98
C ILE A 274 4.36 -9.49 8.07
N ASP A 275 5.56 -9.05 7.68
CA ASP A 275 6.64 -8.64 8.58
C ASP A 275 6.18 -7.54 9.57
N LEU A 276 5.43 -6.55 9.06
CA LEU A 276 4.94 -5.42 9.86
C LEU A 276 3.66 -5.69 10.66
N THR A 277 3.11 -6.90 10.61
CA THR A 277 1.79 -7.17 11.23
C THR A 277 1.83 -7.21 12.76
N SER A 278 3.03 -7.19 13.38
CA SER A 278 3.22 -7.23 14.85
C SER A 278 2.59 -8.47 15.49
N ARG A 279 2.74 -9.61 14.85
CA ARG A 279 2.40 -10.93 15.36
C ARG A 279 3.65 -11.79 15.37
N SER A 280 3.69 -12.80 16.26
CA SER A 280 4.70 -13.85 16.16
C SER A 280 4.42 -14.69 14.92
N LEU A 281 5.44 -14.93 14.11
CA LEU A 281 5.31 -15.66 12.84
C LEU A 281 6.12 -16.95 12.91
N ILE A 282 5.49 -18.07 12.57
CA ILE A 282 6.14 -19.40 12.50
C ILE A 282 5.82 -20.00 11.14
N THR A 283 6.82 -20.64 10.52
CA THR A 283 6.61 -21.49 9.35
C THR A 283 6.72 -22.96 9.73
N ASP A 284 5.71 -23.75 9.39
CA ASP A 284 5.72 -25.21 9.63
C ASP A 284 6.38 -25.93 8.44
N ARG A 285 7.64 -26.34 8.62
CA ARG A 285 8.41 -27.05 7.59
C ARG A 285 8.00 -28.51 7.40
N LYS A 286 7.22 -29.10 8.33
CA LYS A 286 6.82 -30.52 8.22
C LYS A 286 5.77 -30.75 7.14
N SER A 287 5.01 -29.72 6.76
CA SER A 287 3.98 -29.83 5.74
C SER A 287 4.53 -30.08 4.31
N THR A 288 5.82 -29.81 4.08
CA THR A 288 6.48 -30.06 2.79
C THR A 288 7.09 -31.48 2.65
N ARG A 289 7.13 -32.27 3.72
CA ARG A 289 7.74 -33.61 3.72
C ARG A 289 6.75 -34.77 3.59
N LEU A 290 5.45 -34.52 3.54
CA LEU A 290 4.44 -35.59 3.55
C LEU A 290 4.19 -36.31 2.22
N ASN A 291 4.87 -35.93 1.14
CA ASN A 291 4.74 -36.59 -0.16
C ASN A 291 6.02 -37.27 -0.68
N SER A 292 7.01 -37.53 0.16
CA SER A 292 8.20 -38.29 -0.23
C SER A 292 8.33 -39.65 0.44
N SER A 293 7.22 -40.34 0.62
CA SER A 293 7.26 -41.77 0.99
C SER A 293 6.04 -42.45 0.37
N HIS A 294 6.22 -42.94 -0.81
CA HIS A 294 5.91 -44.28 -1.33
C HIS A 294 6.04 -44.31 -2.83
#